data_0e749cc13cb207e714dc95355a589fdd
#
_entry.id   0e749cc13cb207e714dc95355a589fdd
#
_cell.length_a   1.000
_cell.length_b   1.000
_cell.length_c   1.000
_cell.angle_alpha   90.00
_cell.angle_beta   90.00
_cell.angle_gamma   90.00
#
_symmetry.space_group_name_H-M   'P 1'
#
loop_
_entity.id
_entity.type
_entity.pdbx_description
1 polymer ?
#
loop_
_entity_poly.entity_id
_entity_poly.type
_entity_poly.pdbx_seq_one_letter_code
_entity_poly.pdbx_strand_id
1 'polypeptide(L)'
;MLRRRSDKLQLAAAAAAGAVWATRMLRSGGGYRLRDKAVLITGGSRGLGLALARELAVRGARLAICGRDPESLERARASLARAGADILAVSCDVTDRKSVQELVEDVRRGLGPIDVLINNAGVIEVGPAETMSLADYEEAMATNFWGMLYPTLAVLPEMRQRRTGRIVNITSIGGKLGIPHLLPYSASKFAAVGFSQGLRAEVAEHGIKVVTVVPGLMRTGSPRNAIFRGQHRAEYAWFSISDSLPGLSISVERAARRIVEGFRRGDAEVLFPAITRVAAIANAVAPGATANLIELVDRLLPGAGGFDRARHTGAESQSWLSPSWLTRLGDRAARKYNQLVPDPHNTN
;
A
#
# COMPACT_ATOMS: atom_id res chain seq x y z
N MET A 1 -18.68 -24.46 39.43
CA MET A 1 -18.99 -24.22 37.97
C MET A 1 -17.98 -23.31 37.27
N LEU A 2 -17.43 -22.28 37.90
CA LEU A 2 -16.48 -21.32 37.30
C LEU A 2 -15.11 -21.93 36.89
N ARG A 3 -14.54 -22.84 37.65
CA ARG A 3 -13.26 -23.52 37.32
C ARG A 3 -13.30 -24.30 36.00
N ARG A 4 -14.37 -25.06 35.74
CA ARG A 4 -14.55 -25.81 34.47
C ARG A 4 -14.70 -24.93 33.22
N ARG A 5 -15.14 -23.66 33.35
CA ARG A 5 -15.18 -22.74 32.23
C ARG A 5 -13.82 -22.14 31.89
N SER A 6 -12.98 -21.88 32.90
CA SER A 6 -11.61 -21.39 32.68
C SER A 6 -10.75 -22.44 31.98
N ASP A 7 -10.89 -23.73 32.37
CA ASP A 7 -10.11 -24.84 31.78
C ASP A 7 -10.47 -25.08 30.30
N LYS A 8 -11.75 -24.94 29.94
CA LYS A 8 -12.21 -25.02 28.53
C LYS A 8 -11.70 -23.85 27.67
N LEU A 9 -11.65 -22.65 28.23
CA LEU A 9 -11.09 -21.47 27.56
C LEU A 9 -9.58 -21.58 27.36
N GLN A 10 -8.86 -22.11 28.34
CA GLN A 10 -7.42 -22.35 28.24
C GLN A 10 -7.09 -23.45 27.23
N LEU A 11 -7.87 -24.54 27.19
CA LEU A 11 -7.73 -25.61 26.20
C LEU A 11 -8.03 -25.11 24.77
N ALA A 12 -9.07 -24.29 24.59
CA ALA A 12 -9.39 -23.68 23.30
C ALA A 12 -8.29 -22.71 22.83
N ALA A 13 -7.73 -21.89 23.72
CA ALA A 13 -6.61 -20.99 23.42
C ALA A 13 -5.33 -21.77 23.09
N ALA A 14 -5.04 -22.86 23.81
CA ALA A 14 -3.89 -23.73 23.52
C ALA A 14 -4.06 -24.47 22.19
N ALA A 15 -5.25 -24.96 21.88
CA ALA A 15 -5.56 -25.59 20.59
C ALA A 15 -5.43 -24.62 19.43
N ALA A 16 -5.92 -23.37 19.58
CA ALA A 16 -5.76 -22.30 18.61
C ALA A 16 -4.28 -21.91 18.41
N ALA A 17 -3.51 -21.79 19.50
CA ALA A 17 -2.08 -21.52 19.45
C ALA A 17 -1.30 -22.68 18.79
N GLY A 18 -1.66 -23.94 19.08
CA GLY A 18 -1.10 -25.12 18.46
C GLY A 18 -1.40 -25.21 16.96
N ALA A 19 -2.64 -24.89 16.55
CA ALA A 19 -3.02 -24.84 15.14
C ALA A 19 -2.27 -23.72 14.39
N VAL A 20 -2.09 -22.54 15.00
CA VAL A 20 -1.28 -21.46 14.45
C VAL A 20 0.20 -21.85 14.35
N TRP A 21 0.74 -22.56 15.35
CA TRP A 21 2.11 -23.04 15.33
C TRP A 21 2.33 -24.14 14.28
N ALA A 22 1.42 -25.12 14.20
CA ALA A 22 1.46 -26.19 13.19
C ALA A 22 1.35 -25.61 11.75
N THR A 23 0.46 -24.65 11.52
CA THR A 23 0.36 -23.96 10.22
C THR A 23 1.61 -23.15 9.90
N ARG A 24 2.31 -22.60 10.89
CA ARG A 24 3.62 -21.94 10.69
C ARG A 24 4.71 -22.94 10.34
N MET A 25 4.77 -24.08 11.01
CA MET A 25 5.76 -25.13 10.72
C MET A 25 5.55 -25.78 9.35
N LEU A 26 4.32 -26.05 8.95
CA LEU A 26 4.00 -26.56 7.62
C LEU A 26 4.30 -25.55 6.49
N ARG A 27 4.41 -24.26 6.81
CA ARG A 27 4.80 -23.18 5.88
C ARG A 27 6.31 -22.93 5.78
N SER A 28 7.13 -23.56 6.62
CA SER A 28 8.59 -23.40 6.61
C SER A 28 9.30 -24.16 5.48
N GLY A 29 8.60 -24.89 4.62
CA GLY A 29 9.11 -25.42 3.35
C GLY A 29 9.36 -24.27 2.36
N GLY A 30 10.60 -24.10 1.94
CA GLY A 30 11.22 -23.10 1.06
C GLY A 30 10.28 -22.08 0.42
N GLY A 31 10.43 -20.79 0.79
CA GLY A 31 9.59 -19.71 0.29
C GLY A 31 9.58 -19.63 -1.24
N TYR A 32 8.50 -19.10 -1.81
CA TYR A 32 8.30 -18.94 -3.25
C TYR A 32 9.53 -18.32 -3.93
N ARG A 33 10.08 -19.02 -4.91
CA ARG A 33 11.25 -18.56 -5.66
C ARG A 33 10.83 -17.46 -6.64
N LEU A 34 11.58 -16.35 -6.61
CA LEU A 34 11.29 -15.18 -7.45
C LEU A 34 12.14 -15.10 -8.72
N ARG A 35 13.25 -15.85 -8.77
CA ARG A 35 14.11 -15.87 -9.96
C ARG A 35 13.30 -16.27 -11.19
N ASP A 36 13.43 -15.50 -12.24
CA ASP A 36 12.76 -15.66 -13.56
C ASP A 36 11.23 -15.53 -13.53
N LYS A 37 10.65 -15.12 -12.39
CA LYS A 37 9.21 -14.89 -12.27
C LYS A 37 8.80 -13.53 -12.83
N ALA A 38 7.76 -13.52 -13.65
CA ALA A 38 7.16 -12.29 -14.18
C ALA A 38 6.32 -11.61 -13.09
N VAL A 39 6.71 -10.39 -12.71
CA VAL A 39 6.06 -9.60 -11.65
C VAL A 39 5.56 -8.29 -12.23
N LEU A 40 4.26 -8.06 -12.16
CA LEU A 40 3.64 -6.78 -12.50
C LEU A 40 3.39 -5.96 -11.23
N ILE A 41 3.86 -4.69 -11.21
CA ILE A 41 3.67 -3.75 -10.10
C ILE A 41 2.92 -2.52 -10.62
N THR A 42 1.71 -2.29 -10.14
CA THR A 42 1.00 -1.05 -10.44
C THR A 42 1.52 0.10 -9.57
N GLY A 43 1.63 1.32 -10.15
CA GLY A 43 2.26 2.43 -9.44
C GLY A 43 3.73 2.19 -9.11
N GLY A 44 4.46 1.52 -10.02
CA GLY A 44 5.87 1.12 -9.83
C GLY A 44 6.89 2.22 -10.07
N SER A 45 6.48 3.39 -10.55
CA SER A 45 7.40 4.47 -10.94
C SER A 45 8.03 5.23 -9.77
N ARG A 46 7.44 5.16 -8.57
CA ARG A 46 7.89 5.93 -7.40
C ARG A 46 7.55 5.26 -6.06
N GLY A 47 8.08 5.83 -4.98
CA GLY A 47 7.73 5.45 -3.60
C GLY A 47 7.90 3.98 -3.28
N LEU A 48 6.86 3.39 -2.67
CA LEU A 48 6.86 1.97 -2.30
C LEU A 48 6.94 1.05 -3.52
N GLY A 49 6.25 1.39 -4.62
CA GLY A 49 6.28 0.58 -5.85
C GLY A 49 7.69 0.45 -6.42
N LEU A 50 8.45 1.55 -6.48
CA LEU A 50 9.85 1.52 -6.91
C LEU A 50 10.75 0.77 -5.92
N ALA A 51 10.49 0.88 -4.62
CA ALA A 51 11.24 0.13 -3.61
C ALA A 51 10.97 -1.39 -3.73
N LEU A 52 9.74 -1.79 -4.00
CA LEU A 52 9.37 -3.18 -4.28
C LEU A 52 10.04 -3.69 -5.57
N ALA A 53 10.04 -2.89 -6.64
CA ALA A 53 10.72 -3.23 -7.88
C ALA A 53 12.23 -3.49 -7.65
N ARG A 54 12.92 -2.62 -6.89
CA ARG A 54 14.34 -2.81 -6.53
C ARG A 54 14.58 -4.09 -5.72
N GLU A 55 13.71 -4.34 -4.73
CA GLU A 55 13.82 -5.52 -3.86
C GLU A 55 13.60 -6.83 -4.64
N LEU A 56 12.71 -6.82 -5.64
CA LEU A 56 12.42 -7.96 -6.49
C LEU A 56 13.49 -8.18 -7.57
N ALA A 57 14.06 -7.10 -8.14
CA ALA A 57 15.16 -7.15 -9.06
C ALA A 57 16.38 -7.88 -8.47
N VAL A 58 16.77 -7.54 -7.24
CA VAL A 58 17.88 -8.20 -6.51
C VAL A 58 17.62 -9.72 -6.35
N ARG A 59 16.36 -10.15 -6.37
CA ARG A 59 15.99 -11.56 -6.29
C ARG A 59 15.84 -12.24 -7.65
N GLY A 60 16.18 -11.55 -8.73
CA GLY A 60 16.19 -12.09 -10.09
C GLY A 60 14.79 -12.21 -10.70
N ALA A 61 13.81 -11.42 -10.25
CA ALA A 61 12.51 -11.35 -10.89
C ALA A 61 12.58 -10.52 -12.19
N ARG A 62 11.78 -10.90 -13.19
CA ARG A 62 11.52 -10.14 -14.38
C ARG A 62 10.38 -9.18 -14.10
N LEU A 63 10.58 -7.89 -14.31
CA LEU A 63 9.70 -6.87 -13.79
C LEU A 63 8.90 -6.17 -14.88
N ALA A 64 7.63 -5.92 -14.63
CA ALA A 64 6.84 -4.92 -15.31
C ALA A 64 6.38 -3.89 -14.29
N ILE A 65 6.56 -2.62 -14.58
CA ILE A 65 6.03 -1.50 -13.79
C ILE A 65 5.09 -0.66 -14.64
N CYS A 66 4.03 -0.13 -14.04
CA CYS A 66 3.21 0.85 -14.71
C CYS A 66 2.95 2.09 -13.85
N GLY A 67 2.56 3.16 -14.52
CA GLY A 67 2.21 4.45 -13.94
C GLY A 67 1.65 5.39 -15.00
N ARG A 68 1.00 6.47 -14.59
CA ARG A 68 0.37 7.44 -15.49
C ARG A 68 1.37 8.43 -16.10
N ASP A 69 2.38 8.81 -15.34
CA ASP A 69 3.38 9.79 -15.74
C ASP A 69 4.56 9.12 -16.48
N PRO A 70 4.69 9.35 -17.81
CA PRO A 70 5.72 8.70 -18.62
C PRO A 70 7.14 9.06 -18.21
N GLU A 71 7.39 10.30 -17.78
CA GLU A 71 8.72 10.74 -17.39
C GLU A 71 9.19 10.05 -16.10
N SER A 72 8.30 10.02 -15.09
CA SER A 72 8.59 9.33 -13.83
C SER A 72 8.80 7.84 -14.04
N LEU A 73 8.03 7.25 -14.97
CA LEU A 73 8.11 5.85 -15.35
C LEU A 73 9.46 5.56 -16.03
N GLU A 74 9.89 6.40 -16.97
CA GLU A 74 11.17 6.24 -17.66
C GLU A 74 12.37 6.43 -16.71
N ARG A 75 12.32 7.42 -15.79
CA ARG A 75 13.37 7.57 -14.76
C ARG A 75 13.48 6.31 -13.88
N ALA A 76 12.35 5.72 -13.50
CA ALA A 76 12.32 4.48 -12.73
C ALA A 76 12.90 3.31 -13.52
N ARG A 77 12.48 3.13 -14.79
CA ARG A 77 12.99 2.11 -15.70
C ARG A 77 14.51 2.21 -15.87
N ALA A 78 15.01 3.40 -16.19
CA ALA A 78 16.43 3.64 -16.38
C ALA A 78 17.25 3.36 -15.11
N SER A 79 16.70 3.71 -13.92
CA SER A 79 17.34 3.41 -12.63
C SER A 79 17.42 1.91 -12.34
N LEU A 80 16.36 1.15 -12.67
CA LEU A 80 16.29 -0.29 -12.47
C LEU A 80 17.17 -1.03 -13.49
N ALA A 81 17.14 -0.63 -14.75
CA ALA A 81 17.97 -1.22 -15.82
C ALA A 81 19.47 -1.04 -15.54
N ARG A 82 19.89 0.14 -15.05
CA ARG A 82 21.30 0.36 -14.62
C ARG A 82 21.71 -0.53 -13.45
N ALA A 83 20.78 -1.00 -12.65
CA ALA A 83 21.01 -1.97 -11.60
C ALA A 83 20.94 -3.44 -12.09
N GLY A 84 20.85 -3.66 -13.40
CA GLY A 84 20.82 -5.00 -14.03
C GLY A 84 19.46 -5.68 -14.00
N ALA A 85 18.37 -4.95 -13.76
CA ALA A 85 17.03 -5.54 -13.77
C ALA A 85 16.52 -5.76 -15.21
N ASP A 86 15.88 -6.92 -15.46
CA ASP A 86 15.01 -7.13 -16.62
C ASP A 86 13.68 -6.42 -16.36
N ILE A 87 13.45 -5.30 -17.06
CA ILE A 87 12.38 -4.35 -16.73
C ILE A 87 11.62 -3.86 -17.96
N LEU A 88 10.30 -4.08 -17.95
CA LEU A 88 9.34 -3.48 -18.86
C LEU A 88 8.60 -2.34 -18.13
N ALA A 89 8.47 -1.19 -18.78
CA ALA A 89 7.74 -0.05 -18.25
C ALA A 89 6.61 0.33 -19.23
N VAL A 90 5.37 0.36 -18.74
CA VAL A 90 4.18 0.61 -19.56
C VAL A 90 3.37 1.74 -18.96
N SER A 91 3.05 2.77 -19.76
CA SER A 91 2.12 3.82 -19.31
C SER A 91 0.72 3.25 -19.21
N CYS A 92 0.08 3.43 -18.05
CA CYS A 92 -1.26 2.92 -17.81
C CYS A 92 -1.95 3.72 -16.70
N ASP A 93 -3.20 4.09 -16.95
CA ASP A 93 -4.12 4.52 -15.90
C ASP A 93 -4.88 3.29 -15.37
N VAL A 94 -4.63 2.94 -14.12
CA VAL A 94 -5.28 1.78 -13.49
C VAL A 94 -6.79 1.98 -13.24
N THR A 95 -7.29 3.22 -13.37
CA THR A 95 -8.73 3.53 -13.27
C THR A 95 -9.48 3.25 -14.57
N ASP A 96 -8.76 3.11 -15.69
CA ASP A 96 -9.31 2.72 -16.98
C ASP A 96 -9.16 1.23 -17.22
N ARG A 97 -10.29 0.53 -17.27
CA ARG A 97 -10.32 -0.91 -17.48
C ARG A 97 -9.67 -1.34 -18.80
N LYS A 98 -9.84 -0.55 -19.88
CA LYS A 98 -9.25 -0.85 -21.19
C LYS A 98 -7.74 -0.72 -21.15
N SER A 99 -7.23 0.37 -20.57
CA SER A 99 -5.80 0.59 -20.37
C SER A 99 -5.15 -0.56 -19.55
N VAL A 100 -5.86 -1.07 -18.54
CA VAL A 100 -5.39 -2.21 -17.74
C VAL A 100 -5.36 -3.52 -18.55
N GLN A 101 -6.33 -3.77 -19.42
CA GLN A 101 -6.31 -4.94 -20.31
C GLN A 101 -5.12 -4.89 -21.27
N GLU A 102 -4.90 -3.75 -21.91
CA GLU A 102 -3.74 -3.52 -22.79
C GLU A 102 -2.42 -3.71 -22.04
N LEU A 103 -2.29 -3.14 -20.83
CA LEU A 103 -1.13 -3.36 -19.95
C LEU A 103 -0.85 -4.85 -19.72
N VAL A 104 -1.86 -5.62 -19.35
CA VAL A 104 -1.69 -7.06 -19.05
C VAL A 104 -1.25 -7.82 -20.28
N GLU A 105 -1.78 -7.49 -21.48
CA GLU A 105 -1.38 -8.08 -22.74
C GLU A 105 0.06 -7.73 -23.12
N ASP A 106 0.47 -6.47 -22.93
CA ASP A 106 1.85 -6.03 -23.16
C ASP A 106 2.84 -6.77 -22.27
N VAL A 107 2.50 -6.91 -20.98
CA VAL A 107 3.33 -7.66 -20.04
C VAL A 107 3.41 -9.14 -20.43
N ARG A 108 2.32 -9.76 -20.87
CA ARG A 108 2.31 -11.15 -21.36
C ARG A 108 3.19 -11.33 -22.59
N ARG A 109 3.14 -10.39 -23.53
CA ARG A 109 4.00 -10.41 -24.73
C ARG A 109 5.48 -10.25 -24.40
N GLY A 110 5.81 -9.35 -23.48
CA GLY A 110 7.20 -9.05 -23.13
C GLY A 110 7.82 -10.00 -22.13
N LEU A 111 7.06 -10.42 -21.11
CA LEU A 111 7.56 -11.21 -19.98
C LEU A 111 6.91 -12.59 -19.85
N GLY A 112 5.93 -12.92 -20.69
CA GLY A 112 5.14 -14.15 -20.54
C GLY A 112 4.09 -14.05 -19.43
N PRO A 113 3.55 -15.19 -19.00
CA PRO A 113 2.49 -15.26 -18.02
C PRO A 113 2.85 -14.57 -16.70
N ILE A 114 1.94 -13.72 -16.18
CA ILE A 114 2.18 -13.00 -14.94
C ILE A 114 2.10 -13.98 -13.74
N ASP A 115 3.21 -14.14 -13.04
CA ASP A 115 3.31 -14.99 -11.86
C ASP A 115 2.91 -14.27 -10.56
N VAL A 116 3.21 -12.97 -10.49
CA VAL A 116 2.92 -12.13 -9.32
C VAL A 116 2.34 -10.80 -9.78
N LEU A 117 1.17 -10.46 -9.26
CA LEU A 117 0.58 -9.12 -9.37
C LEU A 117 0.72 -8.40 -8.04
N ILE A 118 1.28 -7.19 -8.07
CA ILE A 118 1.35 -6.28 -6.90
C ILE A 118 0.51 -5.05 -7.19
N ASN A 119 -0.69 -4.99 -6.65
CA ASN A 119 -1.57 -3.84 -6.69
C ASN A 119 -1.07 -2.82 -5.67
N ASN A 120 -0.32 -1.82 -6.13
CA ASN A 120 0.29 -0.81 -5.29
C ASN A 120 -0.13 0.62 -5.67
N ALA A 121 -0.66 0.85 -6.87
CA ALA A 121 -1.19 2.16 -7.24
C ALA A 121 -2.20 2.67 -6.21
N GLY A 122 -2.15 3.97 -5.88
CA GLY A 122 -3.05 4.57 -4.91
C GLY A 122 -2.88 6.07 -4.81
N VAL A 123 -3.92 6.74 -4.32
CA VAL A 123 -3.97 8.17 -4.02
C VAL A 123 -4.33 8.38 -2.55
N ILE A 124 -3.96 9.53 -2.02
CA ILE A 124 -4.23 9.92 -0.63
C ILE A 124 -4.80 11.34 -0.68
N GLU A 125 -6.00 11.51 -0.14
CA GLU A 125 -6.64 12.81 0.10
C GLU A 125 -6.69 13.05 1.61
N VAL A 126 -6.25 14.25 2.03
CA VAL A 126 -6.11 14.66 3.44
C VAL A 126 -6.87 15.96 3.66
N GLY A 127 -7.71 15.98 4.66
CA GLY A 127 -8.44 17.16 5.11
C GLY A 127 -9.73 16.80 5.85
N PRO A 128 -10.32 17.78 6.57
CA PRO A 128 -11.58 17.61 7.27
C PRO A 128 -12.74 17.21 6.35
N ALA A 129 -13.71 16.47 6.88
CA ALA A 129 -14.86 15.95 6.12
C ALA A 129 -15.61 17.01 5.32
N GLU A 130 -15.81 18.20 5.92
CA GLU A 130 -16.54 19.32 5.31
C GLU A 130 -15.80 19.98 4.14
N THR A 131 -14.51 19.73 3.99
CA THR A 131 -13.71 20.24 2.86
C THR A 131 -13.66 19.25 1.69
N MET A 132 -14.07 17.99 1.91
CA MET A 132 -14.10 16.96 0.88
C MET A 132 -15.32 17.09 -0.03
N SER A 133 -15.13 16.89 -1.31
CA SER A 133 -16.18 16.80 -2.32
C SER A 133 -16.50 15.36 -2.69
N LEU A 134 -17.65 15.11 -3.32
CA LEU A 134 -17.99 13.78 -3.83
C LEU A 134 -16.91 13.26 -4.79
N ALA A 135 -16.33 14.13 -5.62
CA ALA A 135 -15.25 13.76 -6.55
C ALA A 135 -14.01 13.20 -5.85
N ASP A 136 -13.69 13.63 -4.60
CA ASP A 136 -12.57 13.06 -3.85
C ASP A 136 -12.85 11.62 -3.42
N TYR A 137 -14.09 11.30 -3.05
CA TYR A 137 -14.49 9.92 -2.75
C TYR A 137 -14.47 9.05 -4.01
N GLU A 138 -14.96 9.58 -5.13
CA GLU A 138 -14.95 8.89 -6.43
C GLU A 138 -13.52 8.61 -6.89
N GLU A 139 -12.60 9.59 -6.82
CA GLU A 139 -11.19 9.43 -7.19
C GLU A 139 -10.48 8.41 -6.28
N ALA A 140 -10.71 8.48 -4.97
CA ALA A 140 -10.18 7.53 -4.02
C ALA A 140 -10.66 6.11 -4.31
N MET A 141 -11.96 5.92 -4.57
CA MET A 141 -12.52 4.62 -4.95
C MET A 141 -12.00 4.14 -6.30
N ALA A 142 -11.95 5.02 -7.31
CA ALA A 142 -11.46 4.69 -8.64
C ALA A 142 -10.01 4.17 -8.58
N THR A 143 -9.13 4.85 -7.85
CA THR A 143 -7.71 4.50 -7.82
C THR A 143 -7.41 3.39 -6.82
N ASN A 144 -7.89 3.50 -5.56
CA ASN A 144 -7.49 2.59 -4.50
C ASN A 144 -8.24 1.24 -4.53
N PHE A 145 -9.46 1.20 -5.08
CA PHE A 145 -10.27 -0.01 -5.15
C PHE A 145 -10.41 -0.53 -6.58
N TRP A 146 -10.98 0.24 -7.50
CA TRP A 146 -11.15 -0.21 -8.89
C TRP A 146 -9.81 -0.42 -9.59
N GLY A 147 -8.81 0.45 -9.33
CA GLY A 147 -7.44 0.31 -9.83
C GLY A 147 -6.68 -0.90 -9.27
N MET A 148 -7.18 -1.55 -8.22
CA MET A 148 -6.73 -2.85 -7.73
C MET A 148 -7.56 -4.00 -8.33
N LEU A 149 -8.86 -3.81 -8.47
CA LEU A 149 -9.79 -4.82 -8.96
C LEU A 149 -9.52 -5.16 -10.44
N TYR A 150 -9.38 -4.15 -11.30
CA TYR A 150 -9.21 -4.37 -12.74
C TYR A 150 -7.97 -5.22 -13.09
N PRO A 151 -6.74 -4.91 -12.60
CA PRO A 151 -5.59 -5.77 -12.86
C PRO A 151 -5.78 -7.18 -12.30
N THR A 152 -6.41 -7.30 -11.12
CA THR A 152 -6.70 -8.59 -10.50
C THR A 152 -7.58 -9.44 -11.41
N LEU A 153 -8.70 -8.89 -11.89
CA LEU A 153 -9.62 -9.60 -12.79
C LEU A 153 -8.98 -9.95 -14.14
N ALA A 154 -8.06 -9.10 -14.63
CA ALA A 154 -7.37 -9.34 -15.90
C ALA A 154 -6.35 -10.50 -15.82
N VAL A 155 -5.67 -10.71 -14.67
CA VAL A 155 -4.68 -11.79 -14.53
C VAL A 155 -5.28 -13.10 -13.98
N LEU A 156 -6.41 -13.01 -13.28
CA LEU A 156 -6.99 -14.12 -12.52
C LEU A 156 -7.36 -15.34 -13.37
N PRO A 157 -7.97 -15.21 -14.59
CA PRO A 157 -8.32 -16.37 -15.42
C PRO A 157 -7.11 -17.24 -15.76
N GLU A 158 -6.00 -16.63 -16.16
CA GLU A 158 -4.77 -17.33 -16.50
C GLU A 158 -4.11 -17.96 -15.26
N MET A 159 -4.09 -17.27 -14.11
CA MET A 159 -3.60 -17.83 -12.87
C MET A 159 -4.42 -19.06 -12.42
N ARG A 160 -5.76 -19.02 -12.60
CA ARG A 160 -6.64 -20.16 -12.33
C ARG A 160 -6.34 -21.35 -13.24
N GLN A 161 -6.18 -21.11 -14.55
CA GLN A 161 -5.85 -22.14 -15.51
C GLN A 161 -4.53 -22.83 -15.19
N ARG A 162 -3.50 -22.05 -14.84
CA ARG A 162 -2.16 -22.55 -14.47
C ARG A 162 -2.12 -23.12 -13.04
N ARG A 163 -3.18 -22.94 -12.24
CA ARG A 163 -3.27 -23.30 -10.82
C ARG A 163 -2.12 -22.77 -9.98
N THR A 164 -1.63 -21.60 -10.34
CA THR A 164 -0.53 -20.92 -9.64
C THR A 164 -0.60 -19.42 -9.84
N GLY A 165 -0.27 -18.65 -8.82
CA GLY A 165 -0.20 -17.20 -8.88
C GLY A 165 -0.08 -16.58 -7.49
N ARG A 166 0.36 -15.33 -7.47
CA ARG A 166 0.36 -14.52 -6.26
C ARG A 166 -0.22 -13.14 -6.55
N ILE A 167 -1.15 -12.71 -5.72
CA ILE A 167 -1.75 -11.39 -5.77
C ILE A 167 -1.45 -10.70 -4.44
N VAL A 168 -0.82 -9.54 -4.51
CA VAL A 168 -0.39 -8.76 -3.34
C VAL A 168 -1.11 -7.42 -3.40
N ASN A 169 -2.01 -7.17 -2.47
CA ASN A 169 -2.83 -5.97 -2.41
C ASN A 169 -2.28 -5.02 -1.34
N ILE A 170 -1.75 -3.88 -1.78
CA ILE A 170 -1.27 -2.84 -0.87
C ILE A 170 -2.46 -2.00 -0.41
N THR A 171 -2.89 -2.28 0.81
CA THR A 171 -3.99 -1.57 1.47
C THR A 171 -3.44 -0.53 2.46
N SER A 172 -4.01 -0.40 3.64
CA SER A 172 -3.56 0.52 4.69
C SER A 172 -4.17 0.15 6.03
N ILE A 173 -3.61 0.68 7.12
CA ILE A 173 -4.29 0.73 8.42
C ILE A 173 -5.64 1.47 8.30
N GLY A 174 -5.75 2.46 7.40
CA GLY A 174 -7.01 3.10 7.06
C GLY A 174 -8.07 2.18 6.45
N GLY A 175 -7.72 0.92 6.11
CA GLY A 175 -8.68 -0.13 5.75
C GLY A 175 -9.04 -1.06 6.92
N LYS A 176 -8.57 -0.79 8.13
CA LYS A 176 -8.87 -1.53 9.36
C LYS A 176 -9.53 -0.65 10.42
N LEU A 177 -9.30 0.65 10.37
CA LEU A 177 -9.96 1.66 11.20
C LEU A 177 -10.09 2.97 10.41
N GLY A 178 -11.17 3.71 10.63
CA GLY A 178 -11.37 5.04 10.03
C GLY A 178 -10.39 6.03 10.63
N ILE A 179 -9.68 6.77 9.79
CA ILE A 179 -8.71 7.77 10.23
C ILE A 179 -9.31 9.15 9.94
N PRO A 180 -9.45 10.04 10.94
CA PRO A 180 -9.87 11.41 10.73
C PRO A 180 -9.03 12.11 9.67
N HIS A 181 -9.61 13.04 8.95
CA HIS A 181 -9.01 13.76 7.81
C HIS A 181 -8.57 12.89 6.62
N LEU A 182 -8.89 11.58 6.66
CA LEU A 182 -8.59 10.62 5.60
C LEU A 182 -9.82 9.83 5.18
N LEU A 183 -11.03 10.44 5.20
CA LEU A 183 -12.27 9.68 4.97
C LEU A 183 -12.38 9.05 3.59
N PRO A 184 -12.15 9.76 2.45
CA PRO A 184 -12.20 9.14 1.13
C PRO A 184 -11.19 7.98 1.01
N TYR A 185 -9.98 8.22 1.50
CA TYR A 185 -8.92 7.21 1.53
C TYR A 185 -9.31 5.99 2.38
N SER A 186 -9.78 6.21 3.62
CA SER A 186 -10.16 5.12 4.52
C SER A 186 -11.29 4.28 3.92
N ALA A 187 -12.35 4.90 3.40
CA ALA A 187 -13.46 4.20 2.77
C ALA A 187 -12.98 3.28 1.63
N SER A 188 -12.14 3.81 0.73
CA SER A 188 -11.59 3.04 -0.38
C SER A 188 -10.67 1.90 0.07
N LYS A 189 -9.89 2.10 1.15
CA LYS A 189 -9.01 1.06 1.70
C LYS A 189 -9.76 -0.02 2.49
N PHE A 190 -10.91 0.29 3.11
CA PHE A 190 -11.80 -0.73 3.66
C PHE A 190 -12.37 -1.63 2.55
N ALA A 191 -12.85 -1.05 1.44
CA ALA A 191 -13.28 -1.82 0.28
C ALA A 191 -12.16 -2.74 -0.25
N ALA A 192 -10.94 -2.22 -0.36
CA ALA A 192 -9.76 -2.96 -0.79
C ALA A 192 -9.41 -4.13 0.15
N VAL A 193 -9.49 -3.94 1.47
CA VAL A 193 -9.25 -5.00 2.46
C VAL A 193 -10.31 -6.09 2.36
N GLY A 194 -11.59 -5.72 2.32
CA GLY A 194 -12.71 -6.68 2.19
C GLY A 194 -12.59 -7.53 0.94
N PHE A 195 -12.35 -6.90 -0.21
CA PHE A 195 -12.11 -7.61 -1.47
C PHE A 195 -10.91 -8.56 -1.39
N SER A 196 -9.78 -8.09 -0.86
CA SER A 196 -8.56 -8.90 -0.77
C SER A 196 -8.73 -10.14 0.10
N GLN A 197 -9.45 -10.01 1.22
CA GLN A 197 -9.72 -11.13 2.13
C GLN A 197 -10.71 -12.13 1.53
N GLY A 198 -11.80 -11.67 0.90
CA GLY A 198 -12.77 -12.54 0.22
C GLY A 198 -12.13 -13.29 -0.95
N LEU A 199 -11.41 -12.58 -1.82
CA LEU A 199 -10.72 -13.19 -2.96
C LEU A 199 -9.76 -14.30 -2.51
N ARG A 200 -9.04 -14.10 -1.40
CA ARG A 200 -8.13 -15.12 -0.88
C ARG A 200 -8.81 -16.47 -0.63
N ALA A 201 -10.01 -16.44 -0.07
CA ALA A 201 -10.77 -17.65 0.21
C ALA A 201 -11.21 -18.34 -1.10
N GLU A 202 -11.76 -17.55 -2.03
CA GLU A 202 -12.33 -18.08 -3.29
C GLU A 202 -11.29 -18.69 -4.23
N VAL A 203 -10.05 -18.17 -4.23
CA VAL A 203 -9.01 -18.65 -5.17
C VAL A 203 -8.06 -19.67 -4.57
N ALA A 204 -8.24 -20.02 -3.29
CA ALA A 204 -7.32 -20.93 -2.58
C ALA A 204 -7.23 -22.30 -3.21
N GLU A 205 -8.36 -22.87 -3.68
CA GLU A 205 -8.45 -24.16 -4.36
C GLU A 205 -7.70 -24.20 -5.70
N HIS A 206 -7.51 -23.02 -6.32
CA HIS A 206 -6.74 -22.87 -7.56
C HIS A 206 -5.23 -22.67 -7.31
N GLY A 207 -4.73 -22.87 -6.09
CA GLY A 207 -3.31 -22.71 -5.77
C GLY A 207 -2.82 -21.25 -5.76
N ILE A 208 -3.72 -20.28 -5.93
CA ILE A 208 -3.41 -18.85 -5.94
C ILE A 208 -3.34 -18.34 -4.49
N LYS A 209 -2.33 -17.53 -4.18
CA LYS A 209 -2.19 -16.90 -2.86
C LYS A 209 -2.44 -15.41 -2.97
N VAL A 210 -3.42 -14.92 -2.24
CA VAL A 210 -3.70 -13.49 -2.10
C VAL A 210 -3.17 -13.03 -0.74
N VAL A 211 -2.47 -11.90 -0.73
CA VAL A 211 -1.84 -11.32 0.46
C VAL A 211 -2.34 -9.89 0.65
N THR A 212 -2.98 -9.64 1.77
CA THR A 212 -3.42 -8.31 2.17
C THR A 212 -2.29 -7.62 2.93
N VAL A 213 -1.69 -6.59 2.35
CA VAL A 213 -0.66 -5.80 3.02
C VAL A 213 -1.31 -4.59 3.66
N VAL A 214 -1.13 -4.45 4.97
CA VAL A 214 -1.73 -3.38 5.80
C VAL A 214 -0.59 -2.55 6.41
N PRO A 215 -0.02 -1.62 5.66
CA PRO A 215 0.97 -0.70 6.20
C PRO A 215 0.31 0.37 7.08
N GLY A 216 1.03 0.80 8.10
CA GLY A 216 0.86 2.10 8.73
C GLY A 216 1.75 3.14 8.03
N LEU A 217 2.27 4.09 8.80
CA LEU A 217 3.13 5.15 8.28
C LEU A 217 4.46 4.62 7.73
N MET A 218 4.84 5.10 6.55
CA MET A 218 6.05 4.68 5.84
C MET A 218 6.79 5.88 5.28
N ARG A 219 8.06 5.99 5.52
CA ARG A 219 8.94 7.01 4.95
C ARG A 219 9.17 6.75 3.46
N THR A 220 8.20 7.15 2.65
CA THR A 220 8.23 7.01 1.19
C THR A 220 8.43 8.32 0.47
N GLY A 221 8.16 9.44 1.14
CA GLY A 221 8.02 10.77 0.55
C GLY A 221 6.67 10.99 -0.14
N SER A 222 5.72 10.07 0.02
CA SER A 222 4.38 10.16 -0.56
C SER A 222 3.57 11.38 -0.15
N PRO A 223 3.76 12.01 1.04
CA PRO A 223 3.04 13.22 1.39
C PRO A 223 3.16 14.34 0.33
N ARG A 224 4.27 14.44 -0.39
CA ARG A 224 4.46 15.45 -1.45
C ARG A 224 3.46 15.33 -2.61
N ASN A 225 2.98 14.13 -2.87
CA ASN A 225 2.05 13.83 -3.97
C ASN A 225 0.61 13.55 -3.47
N ALA A 226 0.37 13.63 -2.17
CA ALA A 226 -0.97 13.59 -1.61
C ALA A 226 -1.69 14.91 -1.89
N ILE A 227 -3.01 14.87 -1.90
CA ILE A 227 -3.87 16.05 -2.05
C ILE A 227 -4.31 16.50 -0.68
N PHE A 228 -4.23 17.80 -0.43
CA PHE A 228 -4.60 18.44 0.83
C PHE A 228 -5.71 19.46 0.59
N ARG A 229 -6.63 19.54 1.54
CA ARG A 229 -7.77 20.47 1.54
C ARG A 229 -7.89 21.20 2.88
N GLY A 230 -8.67 22.29 2.91
CA GLY A 230 -8.82 23.12 4.10
C GLY A 230 -7.52 23.83 4.46
N GLN A 231 -7.08 23.76 5.70
CA GLN A 231 -5.79 24.31 6.12
C GLN A 231 -4.61 23.47 5.57
N HIS A 232 -4.51 23.36 4.25
CA HIS A 232 -3.63 22.43 3.53
C HIS A 232 -2.17 22.43 4.02
N ARG A 233 -1.63 23.58 4.47
CA ARG A 233 -0.26 23.68 5.01
C ARG A 233 -0.14 23.01 6.38
N ALA A 234 -1.13 23.18 7.25
CA ALA A 234 -1.16 22.53 8.56
C ALA A 234 -1.42 21.03 8.41
N GLU A 235 -2.34 20.64 7.49
CA GLU A 235 -2.60 19.25 7.12
C GLU A 235 -1.33 18.55 6.61
N TYR A 236 -0.60 19.20 5.71
CA TYR A 236 0.66 18.68 5.20
C TYR A 236 1.71 18.53 6.30
N ALA A 237 1.80 19.51 7.21
CA ALA A 237 2.80 19.50 8.28
C ALA A 237 2.60 18.31 9.23
N TRP A 238 1.38 18.12 9.78
CA TRP A 238 1.14 17.01 10.70
C TRP A 238 1.30 15.65 10.00
N PHE A 239 0.82 15.53 8.76
CA PHE A 239 0.88 14.28 8.00
C PHE A 239 2.33 13.91 7.67
N SER A 240 3.13 14.86 7.16
CA SER A 240 4.53 14.63 6.80
C SER A 240 5.45 14.42 8.02
N ILE A 241 5.19 15.11 9.14
CA ILE A 241 5.90 14.90 10.39
C ILE A 241 5.61 13.49 10.93
N SER A 242 4.32 13.11 11.01
CA SER A 242 3.93 11.77 11.47
C SER A 242 4.55 10.66 10.64
N ASP A 243 4.59 10.81 9.30
CA ASP A 243 5.21 9.85 8.37
C ASP A 243 6.73 9.77 8.54
N SER A 244 7.38 10.81 9.08
CA SER A 244 8.83 10.87 9.25
C SER A 244 9.34 10.39 10.61
N LEU A 245 8.47 10.33 11.64
CA LEU A 245 8.88 10.03 13.03
C LEU A 245 9.34 8.58 13.19
N PRO A 246 10.58 8.35 13.71
CA PRO A 246 11.03 7.02 14.09
C PRO A 246 10.13 6.41 15.17
N GLY A 247 9.84 5.10 15.07
CA GLY A 247 8.93 4.40 15.99
C GLY A 247 7.48 4.36 15.49
N LEU A 248 6.96 5.45 14.95
CA LEU A 248 5.62 5.48 14.33
C LEU A 248 5.66 5.00 12.88
N SER A 249 6.74 5.29 12.17
CA SER A 249 6.90 4.94 10.76
C SER A 249 8.06 3.97 10.51
N ILE A 250 8.00 3.28 9.39
CA ILE A 250 9.03 2.35 8.92
C ILE A 250 9.71 2.89 7.66
N SER A 251 10.99 2.58 7.45
CA SER A 251 11.63 2.93 6.17
C SER A 251 11.04 2.10 5.03
N VAL A 252 10.95 2.70 3.85
CA VAL A 252 10.35 2.05 2.67
C VAL A 252 11.10 0.77 2.26
N GLU A 253 12.41 0.71 2.47
CA GLU A 253 13.20 -0.49 2.21
C GLU A 253 12.83 -1.66 3.14
N ARG A 254 12.65 -1.36 4.43
CA ARG A 254 12.19 -2.38 5.39
C ARG A 254 10.76 -2.83 5.09
N ALA A 255 9.90 -1.89 4.67
CA ALA A 255 8.54 -2.19 4.24
C ALA A 255 8.56 -3.12 3.02
N ALA A 256 9.32 -2.77 1.97
CA ALA A 256 9.45 -3.59 0.76
C ALA A 256 9.94 -5.01 1.09
N ARG A 257 10.99 -5.15 1.91
CA ARG A 257 11.48 -6.47 2.34
C ARG A 257 10.41 -7.27 3.09
N ARG A 258 9.67 -6.66 4.03
CA ARG A 258 8.59 -7.35 4.77
C ARG A 258 7.47 -7.80 3.86
N ILE A 259 7.08 -6.98 2.89
CA ILE A 259 6.05 -7.31 1.90
C ILE A 259 6.51 -8.51 1.06
N VAL A 260 7.73 -8.43 0.51
CA VAL A 260 8.29 -9.51 -0.32
C VAL A 260 8.39 -10.82 0.44
N GLU A 261 8.91 -10.80 1.66
CA GLU A 261 8.98 -12.02 2.49
C GLU A 261 7.60 -12.54 2.87
N GLY A 262 6.63 -11.66 3.18
CA GLY A 262 5.26 -12.06 3.51
C GLY A 262 4.59 -12.80 2.34
N PHE A 263 4.64 -12.25 1.14
CA PHE A 263 4.02 -12.94 0.01
C PHE A 263 4.80 -14.17 -0.46
N ARG A 264 6.12 -14.21 -0.28
CA ARG A 264 6.91 -15.43 -0.53
C ARG A 264 6.48 -16.58 0.37
N ARG A 265 6.17 -16.31 1.64
CA ARG A 265 5.62 -17.30 2.57
C ARG A 265 4.15 -17.62 2.30
N GLY A 266 3.44 -16.77 1.55
CA GLY A 266 1.99 -16.88 1.33
C GLY A 266 1.17 -16.46 2.56
N ASP A 267 1.69 -15.53 3.37
CA ASP A 267 0.99 -14.97 4.52
C ASP A 267 -0.37 -14.42 4.08
N ALA A 268 -1.39 -14.55 4.93
CA ALA A 268 -2.71 -14.01 4.62
C ALA A 268 -2.70 -12.49 4.71
N GLU A 269 -1.99 -11.98 5.71
CA GLU A 269 -1.93 -10.56 6.00
C GLU A 269 -0.53 -10.18 6.50
N VAL A 270 -0.06 -8.99 6.08
CA VAL A 270 1.25 -8.43 6.46
C VAL A 270 1.03 -7.04 7.04
N LEU A 271 1.11 -6.92 8.38
CA LEU A 271 0.94 -5.66 9.12
C LEU A 271 2.28 -5.12 9.62
N PHE A 272 2.53 -3.86 9.39
CA PHE A 272 3.70 -3.14 9.90
C PHE A 272 3.49 -1.61 9.87
N PRO A 273 4.22 -0.85 10.71
CA PRO A 273 5.07 -1.25 11.83
C PRO A 273 4.28 -1.92 12.98
N ALA A 274 4.91 -2.21 14.11
CA ALA A 274 4.24 -2.90 15.22
C ALA A 274 3.01 -2.15 15.74
N ILE A 275 3.07 -0.82 15.79
CA ILE A 275 1.95 0.04 16.22
C ILE A 275 0.69 -0.18 15.36
N THR A 276 0.85 -0.41 14.05
CA THR A 276 -0.26 -0.73 13.14
C THR A 276 -0.98 -2.01 13.55
N ARG A 277 -0.21 -3.02 13.98
CA ARG A 277 -0.79 -4.29 14.47
C ARG A 277 -1.56 -4.07 15.76
N VAL A 278 -1.00 -3.30 16.68
CA VAL A 278 -1.66 -2.98 17.96
C VAL A 278 -2.96 -2.23 17.70
N ALA A 279 -2.95 -1.20 16.85
CA ALA A 279 -4.14 -0.43 16.51
C ALA A 279 -5.23 -1.28 15.85
N ALA A 280 -4.86 -2.16 14.90
CA ALA A 280 -5.82 -3.07 14.25
C ALA A 280 -6.44 -4.06 15.23
N ILE A 281 -5.65 -4.62 16.16
CA ILE A 281 -6.14 -5.54 17.20
C ILE A 281 -7.04 -4.77 18.19
N ALA A 282 -6.62 -3.59 18.65
CA ALA A 282 -7.42 -2.77 19.56
C ALA A 282 -8.80 -2.44 18.97
N ASN A 283 -8.83 -2.05 17.69
CA ASN A 283 -10.10 -1.78 17.00
C ASN A 283 -10.98 -3.03 16.86
N ALA A 284 -10.39 -4.20 16.63
CA ALA A 284 -11.13 -5.45 16.50
C ALA A 284 -11.71 -5.94 17.85
N VAL A 285 -11.00 -5.70 18.97
CA VAL A 285 -11.37 -6.20 20.31
C VAL A 285 -12.26 -5.19 21.06
N ALA A 286 -11.97 -3.90 20.92
CA ALA A 286 -12.64 -2.82 21.64
C ALA A 286 -12.98 -1.64 20.71
N PRO A 287 -13.89 -1.82 19.73
CA PRO A 287 -14.18 -0.81 18.71
C PRO A 287 -14.68 0.51 19.32
N GLY A 288 -15.53 0.46 20.34
CA GLY A 288 -16.04 1.67 21.01
C GLY A 288 -14.93 2.47 21.71
N ALA A 289 -14.02 1.80 22.43
CA ALA A 289 -12.89 2.49 23.06
C ALA A 289 -11.94 3.09 22.03
N THR A 290 -11.73 2.38 20.92
CA THR A 290 -10.91 2.90 19.80
C THR A 290 -11.56 4.10 19.14
N ALA A 291 -12.89 4.09 18.93
CA ALA A 291 -13.64 5.23 18.39
C ALA A 291 -13.49 6.47 19.28
N ASN A 292 -13.70 6.34 20.60
CA ASN A 292 -13.51 7.46 21.53
C ASN A 292 -12.08 8.02 21.53
N LEU A 293 -11.07 7.16 21.38
CA LEU A 293 -9.68 7.60 21.25
C LEU A 293 -9.45 8.37 19.93
N ILE A 294 -10.04 7.90 18.83
CA ILE A 294 -9.94 8.54 17.52
C ILE A 294 -10.61 9.92 17.55
N GLU A 295 -11.79 10.06 18.20
CA GLU A 295 -12.44 11.35 18.42
C GLU A 295 -11.56 12.33 19.22
N LEU A 296 -10.84 11.83 20.21
CA LEU A 296 -9.88 12.67 20.94
C LEU A 296 -8.69 13.11 20.07
N VAL A 297 -8.19 12.22 19.21
CA VAL A 297 -7.13 12.54 18.24
C VAL A 297 -7.61 13.59 17.24
N ASP A 298 -8.85 13.45 16.72
CA ASP A 298 -9.44 14.40 15.79
C ASP A 298 -9.44 15.84 16.32
N ARG A 299 -9.73 16.03 17.61
CA ARG A 299 -9.69 17.36 18.25
C ARG A 299 -8.31 18.02 18.25
N LEU A 300 -7.25 17.26 18.03
CA LEU A 300 -5.86 17.74 17.96
C LEU A 300 -5.40 18.03 16.52
N LEU A 301 -6.21 17.65 15.53
CA LEU A 301 -5.93 17.89 14.12
C LEU A 301 -6.31 19.33 13.72
N PRO A 302 -5.77 19.85 12.61
CA PRO A 302 -6.13 21.18 12.12
C PRO A 302 -7.63 21.29 11.84
N GLY A 303 -8.29 22.33 12.31
CA GLY A 303 -9.67 22.59 11.94
C GLY A 303 -9.81 22.93 10.44
N ALA A 304 -11.05 23.00 9.92
CA ALA A 304 -11.31 23.26 8.51
C ALA A 304 -10.76 24.62 8.00
N GLY A 305 -10.58 25.59 8.88
CA GLY A 305 -9.95 26.88 8.55
C GLY A 305 -10.75 27.76 7.57
N GLY A 306 -12.04 27.51 7.48
CA GLY A 306 -12.92 28.11 6.47
C GLY A 306 -13.32 27.09 5.39
N PHE A 307 -14.15 27.51 4.43
CA PHE A 307 -14.67 26.62 3.36
C PHE A 307 -13.72 26.51 2.15
N ASP A 308 -12.41 26.59 2.35
CA ASP A 308 -11.48 26.38 1.24
C ASP A 308 -11.53 24.91 0.80
N ARG A 309 -12.16 24.68 -0.36
CA ARG A 309 -12.25 23.38 -1.02
C ARG A 309 -11.21 23.22 -2.13
N ALA A 310 -10.28 24.16 -2.27
CA ALA A 310 -9.23 24.05 -3.27
C ALA A 310 -8.35 22.80 -3.02
N ARG A 311 -7.89 22.20 -4.11
CA ARG A 311 -6.99 21.06 -4.09
C ARG A 311 -5.56 21.56 -4.14
N HIS A 312 -4.78 21.19 -3.15
CA HIS A 312 -3.36 21.49 -3.11
C HIS A 312 -2.55 20.21 -3.03
N THR A 313 -1.52 20.08 -3.84
CA THR A 313 -0.55 19.01 -3.69
C THR A 313 0.28 19.24 -2.43
N GLY A 314 0.88 18.18 -1.88
CA GLY A 314 1.80 18.35 -0.76
C GLY A 314 3.01 19.20 -1.11
N ALA A 315 3.42 19.25 -2.37
CA ALA A 315 4.48 20.14 -2.84
C ALA A 315 4.09 21.62 -2.71
N GLU A 316 2.85 21.97 -3.00
CA GLU A 316 2.27 23.32 -2.85
C GLU A 316 1.93 23.67 -1.39
N SER A 317 1.82 22.65 -0.54
CA SER A 317 1.42 22.79 0.87
C SER A 317 2.61 22.93 1.84
N GLN A 318 3.82 23.14 1.34
CA GLN A 318 5.01 23.33 2.15
C GLN A 318 4.94 24.61 3.01
N SER A 319 5.55 24.55 4.19
CA SER A 319 5.62 25.67 5.12
C SER A 319 6.96 25.62 5.87
N TRP A 320 7.23 26.59 6.74
CA TRP A 320 8.43 26.59 7.58
C TRP A 320 8.51 25.37 8.53
N LEU A 321 7.38 24.70 8.80
CA LEU A 321 7.33 23.46 9.60
C LEU A 321 7.68 22.22 8.79
N SER A 322 7.47 22.24 7.45
CA SER A 322 7.71 21.08 6.59
C SER A 322 7.93 21.55 5.13
N PRO A 323 9.13 21.32 4.56
CA PRO A 323 10.23 20.49 5.07
C PRO A 323 11.00 21.13 6.23
N SER A 324 11.41 20.32 7.23
CA SER A 324 12.18 20.73 8.38
C SER A 324 13.08 19.56 8.84
N TRP A 325 13.82 19.75 9.94
CA TRP A 325 14.59 18.66 10.54
C TRP A 325 13.70 17.47 10.95
N LEU A 326 12.41 17.71 11.27
CA LEU A 326 11.43 16.68 11.62
C LEU A 326 11.04 15.81 10.40
N THR A 327 11.04 16.36 9.19
CA THR A 327 10.67 15.65 7.95
C THR A 327 11.87 15.09 7.18
N ARG A 328 13.09 15.30 7.68
CA ARG A 328 14.36 14.98 7.02
C ARG A 328 14.44 13.54 6.48
N LEU A 329 13.87 12.57 7.19
CA LEU A 329 13.87 11.17 6.78
C LEU A 329 12.92 10.92 5.62
N GLY A 330 11.74 11.55 5.63
CA GLY A 330 10.77 11.53 4.54
C GLY A 330 11.32 12.21 3.29
N ASP A 331 11.95 13.38 3.44
CA ASP A 331 12.55 14.14 2.33
C ASP A 331 13.71 13.40 1.65
N ARG A 332 14.54 12.71 2.44
CA ARG A 332 15.59 11.84 1.89
C ARG A 332 15.00 10.67 1.09
N ALA A 333 13.92 10.07 1.60
CA ALA A 333 13.21 9.02 0.88
C ALA A 333 12.54 9.55 -0.40
N ALA A 334 11.97 10.75 -0.38
CA ALA A 334 11.36 11.38 -1.56
C ALA A 334 12.35 11.50 -2.72
N ARG A 335 13.59 11.97 -2.45
CA ARG A 335 14.66 12.05 -3.46
C ARG A 335 15.06 10.67 -3.98
N LYS A 336 15.26 9.71 -3.09
CA LYS A 336 15.72 8.35 -3.43
C LYS A 336 14.71 7.54 -4.25
N TYR A 337 13.41 7.80 -4.03
CA TYR A 337 12.32 7.02 -4.60
C TYR A 337 11.43 7.79 -5.57
N ASN A 338 12.04 8.72 -6.31
CA ASN A 338 11.42 9.41 -7.46
C ASN A 338 10.08 10.13 -7.12
N GLN A 339 9.96 10.66 -5.89
CA GLN A 339 8.77 11.41 -5.45
C GLN A 339 8.87 12.91 -5.74
N LEU A 340 10.05 13.39 -6.17
CA LEU A 340 10.23 14.77 -6.59
C LEU A 340 9.96 14.85 -8.10
N VAL A 341 9.13 15.80 -8.50
CA VAL A 341 9.11 16.27 -9.87
C VAL A 341 10.41 17.03 -10.09
N PRO A 342 11.21 16.74 -11.14
CA PRO A 342 12.38 17.54 -11.44
C PRO A 342 11.96 19.00 -11.63
N ASP A 343 12.61 19.91 -10.95
CA ASP A 343 12.48 21.33 -11.24
C ASP A 343 13.19 21.56 -12.59
N PRO A 344 12.48 21.98 -13.65
CA PRO A 344 13.08 22.21 -14.96
C PRO A 344 14.15 23.32 -14.93
N HIS A 345 14.20 24.11 -13.83
CA HIS A 345 15.17 25.20 -13.65
C HIS A 345 16.36 24.84 -12.76
N ASN A 346 16.42 23.61 -12.22
CA ASN A 346 17.52 23.18 -11.35
C ASN A 346 18.24 21.96 -11.93
N THR A 347 18.90 22.17 -13.07
CA THR A 347 19.89 21.24 -13.65
C THR A 347 21.29 21.58 -13.11
N ASN A 348 21.60 21.13 -11.89
CA ASN A 348 22.94 21.06 -11.37
C ASN A 348 23.26 19.61 -10.93
#